data_3bfb368d02593d583ff73c081a98a897
#
_entry.id   3bfb368d02593d583ff73c081a98a897
#
_cell.length_a   1.000
_cell.length_b   1.000
_cell.length_c   1.000
_cell.angle_alpha   90.00
_cell.angle_beta   90.00
_cell.angle_gamma   90.00
#
_symmetry.space_group_name_H-M   'P 1'
#
loop_
_entity.id
_entity.type
_entity.pdbx_description
1 polymer ?
#
loop_
_entity_poly.entity_id
_entity_poly.type
_entity_poly.pdbx_seq_one_letter_code
_entity_poly.pdbx_strand_id
1 'polypeptide(L)'
;SHAQATYEAGHLLGDQRVITSMICASYEAIQKYINQGINFDRQVDTHDFDWALEGAHTVPRILHIGGDRTGYGLMQHLTACLTRHSHITTYEQAEVIDLVHDRDGKICGVYMFDQNNELQQILGHEVVCATGGYSNIFRHNSHAASTVSSGHIIAFHHGVPLRHMEMIQFHPTLLGTPTNNYGLISEAVRGEGGILKNAQGVRFMDDYHPLGSLAPRDITSRAIFEQHQQCYIDIRQVRGFKQRFPGIYQQAQRYCSDDYSKGYLPVTVCAHYTMGGIKTDLAGRTNLPHFYCIGEASNTN
;
A
#
# COMPACT_ATOMS: atom_id res chain seq x y z
N SER A 1 -15.26 -17.71 -0.93
CA SER A 1 -15.34 -16.50 -1.78
C SER A 1 -14.23 -15.51 -1.42
N HIS A 2 -13.96 -14.52 -2.29
CA HIS A 2 -12.97 -13.47 -2.01
C HIS A 2 -13.35 -12.67 -0.76
N ALA A 3 -14.60 -12.27 -0.62
CA ALA A 3 -15.09 -11.55 0.56
C ALA A 3 -14.89 -12.34 1.86
N GLN A 4 -15.15 -13.65 1.83
CA GLN A 4 -14.92 -14.51 2.98
C GLN A 4 -13.43 -14.60 3.35
N ALA A 5 -12.55 -14.79 2.36
CA ALA A 5 -11.09 -14.81 2.59
C ALA A 5 -10.58 -13.48 3.17
N THR A 6 -11.12 -12.34 2.70
CA THR A 6 -10.79 -11.02 3.25
C THR A 6 -11.25 -10.87 4.70
N TYR A 7 -12.47 -11.31 5.03
CA TYR A 7 -12.99 -11.26 6.39
C TYR A 7 -12.17 -12.14 7.37
N GLU A 8 -11.81 -13.35 6.93
CA GLU A 8 -10.96 -14.26 7.71
C GLU A 8 -9.55 -13.71 7.91
N ALA A 9 -8.93 -13.15 6.85
CA ALA A 9 -7.62 -12.51 6.94
C ALA A 9 -7.62 -11.27 7.88
N GLY A 10 -8.76 -10.59 8.00
CA GLY A 10 -8.99 -9.50 8.95
C GLY A 10 -9.36 -9.98 10.37
N HIS A 11 -9.14 -11.25 10.71
CA HIS A 11 -9.49 -11.85 12.02
C HIS A 11 -10.96 -11.62 12.43
N LEU A 12 -11.87 -11.56 11.46
CA LEU A 12 -13.32 -11.37 11.64
C LEU A 12 -13.69 -9.99 12.24
N LEU A 13 -12.80 -9.02 12.21
CA LEU A 13 -13.03 -7.70 12.80
C LEU A 13 -13.76 -6.72 11.87
N GLY A 14 -13.75 -6.95 10.57
CA GLY A 14 -14.36 -6.07 9.58
C GLY A 14 -15.88 -6.24 9.46
N ASP A 15 -16.58 -5.23 8.95
CA ASP A 15 -17.98 -5.35 8.56
C ASP A 15 -18.11 -6.14 7.24
N GLN A 16 -18.72 -7.32 7.30
CA GLN A 16 -18.91 -8.19 6.13
C GLN A 16 -19.69 -7.54 4.99
N ARG A 17 -20.63 -6.63 5.29
CA ARG A 17 -21.40 -5.91 4.26
C ARG A 17 -20.51 -4.94 3.50
N VAL A 18 -19.66 -4.21 4.22
CA VAL A 18 -18.68 -3.30 3.62
C VAL A 18 -17.70 -4.08 2.76
N ILE A 19 -17.10 -5.15 3.29
CA ILE A 19 -16.17 -6.02 2.55
C ILE A 19 -16.82 -6.57 1.28
N THR A 20 -18.04 -7.11 1.40
CA THR A 20 -18.77 -7.68 0.25
C THR A 20 -19.06 -6.62 -0.80
N SER A 21 -19.51 -5.43 -0.40
CA SER A 21 -19.80 -4.32 -1.31
C SER A 21 -18.53 -3.89 -2.08
N MET A 22 -17.40 -3.73 -1.39
CA MET A 22 -16.14 -3.36 -2.01
C MET A 22 -15.63 -4.42 -2.99
N ILE A 23 -15.70 -5.71 -2.61
CA ILE A 23 -15.27 -6.82 -3.48
C ILE A 23 -16.16 -6.91 -4.72
N CYS A 24 -17.48 -6.73 -4.58
CA CYS A 24 -18.38 -6.72 -5.74
C CYS A 24 -18.09 -5.56 -6.69
N ALA A 25 -17.82 -4.37 -6.15
CA ALA A 25 -17.49 -3.19 -6.96
C ALA A 25 -16.10 -3.26 -7.63
N SER A 26 -15.18 -4.07 -7.09
CA SER A 26 -13.80 -4.15 -7.60
C SER A 26 -13.72 -4.64 -9.05
N TYR A 27 -14.60 -5.57 -9.45
CA TYR A 27 -14.62 -6.08 -10.81
C TYR A 27 -14.91 -4.98 -11.83
N GLU A 28 -15.95 -4.18 -11.59
CA GLU A 28 -16.30 -3.07 -12.47
C GLU A 28 -15.22 -2.00 -12.51
N ALA A 29 -14.59 -1.71 -11.36
CA ALA A 29 -13.48 -0.77 -11.27
C ALA A 29 -12.28 -1.22 -12.13
N ILE A 30 -11.90 -2.50 -12.05
CA ILE A 30 -10.83 -3.06 -12.86
C ILE A 30 -11.18 -3.02 -14.36
N GLN A 31 -12.42 -3.37 -14.74
CA GLN A 31 -12.86 -3.28 -16.13
C GLN A 31 -12.78 -1.84 -16.67
N LYS A 32 -13.12 -0.83 -15.86
CA LYS A 32 -12.96 0.57 -16.24
C LYS A 32 -11.49 0.91 -16.52
N TYR A 33 -10.56 0.48 -15.68
CA TYR A 33 -9.13 0.71 -15.89
C TYR A 33 -8.61 0.02 -17.17
N ILE A 34 -9.03 -1.22 -17.43
CA ILE A 34 -8.70 -1.94 -18.66
C ILE A 34 -9.21 -1.16 -19.90
N ASN A 35 -10.46 -0.70 -19.85
CA ASN A 35 -11.07 0.08 -20.95
C ASN A 35 -10.41 1.45 -21.14
N GLN A 36 -9.79 2.01 -20.11
CA GLN A 36 -8.99 3.23 -20.18
C GLN A 36 -7.57 3.01 -20.74
N GLY A 37 -7.20 1.76 -21.04
CA GLY A 37 -5.92 1.42 -21.63
C GLY A 37 -4.82 1.04 -20.63
N ILE A 38 -5.18 0.70 -19.40
CA ILE A 38 -4.21 0.12 -18.46
C ILE A 38 -3.92 -1.32 -18.89
N ASN A 39 -2.65 -1.59 -19.17
CA ASN A 39 -2.18 -2.90 -19.61
C ASN A 39 -1.67 -3.70 -18.41
N PHE A 40 -2.51 -4.59 -17.88
CA PHE A 40 -2.08 -5.61 -16.95
C PHE A 40 -1.30 -6.71 -17.66
N ASP A 41 -0.36 -7.34 -16.98
CA ASP A 41 0.48 -8.40 -17.53
C ASP A 41 -0.38 -9.59 -17.98
N ARG A 42 0.04 -10.22 -19.10
CA ARG A 42 -0.65 -11.35 -19.71
C ARG A 42 0.31 -12.50 -19.96
N GLN A 43 -0.24 -13.70 -19.93
CA GLN A 43 0.49 -14.92 -20.30
C GLN A 43 0.84 -14.86 -21.80
N VAL A 44 2.06 -15.26 -22.12
CA VAL A 44 2.59 -15.17 -23.50
C VAL A 44 1.81 -16.06 -24.46
N ASP A 45 1.43 -17.27 -24.00
CA ASP A 45 0.87 -18.30 -24.87
C ASP A 45 -0.65 -18.14 -25.06
N THR A 46 -1.38 -17.74 -24.03
CA THR A 46 -2.87 -17.70 -24.05
C THR A 46 -3.42 -16.29 -24.19
N HIS A 47 -2.61 -15.27 -23.96
CA HIS A 47 -3.03 -13.87 -23.82
C HIS A 47 -4.03 -13.59 -22.67
N ASP A 48 -4.31 -14.57 -21.82
CA ASP A 48 -5.06 -14.40 -20.59
C ASP A 48 -4.25 -13.55 -19.58
N PHE A 49 -4.93 -13.00 -18.59
CA PHE A 49 -4.21 -12.29 -17.51
C PHE A 49 -3.25 -13.24 -16.79
N ASP A 50 -2.06 -12.72 -16.49
CA ASP A 50 -1.09 -13.41 -15.65
C ASP A 50 -1.45 -13.17 -14.17
N TRP A 51 -2.22 -14.11 -13.61
CA TRP A 51 -2.72 -14.00 -12.25
C TRP A 51 -1.66 -14.41 -11.23
N ALA A 52 -1.36 -13.53 -10.29
CA ALA A 52 -0.48 -13.82 -9.17
C ALA A 52 -1.24 -14.33 -7.94
N LEU A 53 -0.56 -15.17 -7.15
CA LEU A 53 -0.98 -15.62 -5.83
C LEU A 53 -0.16 -14.87 -4.78
N GLU A 54 -0.84 -14.22 -3.84
CA GLU A 54 -0.21 -13.61 -2.66
C GLU A 54 -0.66 -14.30 -1.37
N GLY A 55 -0.01 -13.98 -0.25
CA GLY A 55 -0.33 -14.55 1.06
C GLY A 55 -1.80 -14.34 1.45
N ALA A 56 -2.34 -15.30 2.21
CA ALA A 56 -3.74 -15.39 2.62
C ALA A 56 -4.75 -15.60 1.47
N HIS A 57 -4.34 -15.61 0.20
CA HIS A 57 -5.22 -15.97 -0.90
C HIS A 57 -5.18 -17.48 -1.17
N THR A 58 -6.34 -18.06 -1.44
CA THR A 58 -6.50 -19.50 -1.74
C THR A 58 -6.43 -19.82 -3.22
N VAL A 59 -6.52 -18.81 -4.08
CA VAL A 59 -6.42 -18.92 -5.54
C VAL A 59 -5.74 -17.70 -6.12
N PRO A 60 -5.03 -17.82 -7.28
CA PRO A 60 -4.49 -16.69 -8.01
C PRO A 60 -5.60 -15.75 -8.43
N ARG A 61 -5.50 -14.46 -8.06
CA ARG A 61 -6.51 -13.44 -8.38
C ARG A 61 -5.93 -12.02 -8.45
N ILE A 62 -4.64 -11.87 -8.29
CA ILE A 62 -3.99 -10.56 -8.24
C ILE A 62 -3.48 -10.21 -9.63
N LEU A 63 -3.92 -9.06 -10.15
CA LEU A 63 -3.42 -8.48 -11.38
C LEU A 63 -2.18 -7.64 -11.09
N HIS A 64 -1.21 -7.67 -11.99
CA HIS A 64 0.02 -6.90 -11.85
C HIS A 64 0.43 -6.24 -13.17
N ILE A 65 1.35 -5.29 -13.10
CA ILE A 65 1.90 -4.54 -14.23
C ILE A 65 3.41 -4.58 -14.12
N GLY A 66 4.08 -5.08 -15.16
CA GLY A 66 5.54 -5.17 -15.21
C GLY A 66 6.13 -5.98 -14.05
N GLY A 67 5.48 -7.09 -13.68
CA GLY A 67 5.83 -7.94 -12.54
C GLY A 67 5.51 -7.26 -11.21
N ASP A 68 6.52 -6.71 -10.52
CA ASP A 68 6.41 -6.08 -9.20
C ASP A 68 6.23 -4.54 -9.25
N ARG A 69 5.76 -3.99 -10.40
CA ARG A 69 5.69 -2.54 -10.64
C ARG A 69 4.26 -2.01 -10.83
N THR A 70 3.26 -2.67 -10.31
CA THR A 70 1.85 -2.30 -10.51
C THR A 70 1.56 -0.84 -10.14
N GLY A 71 2.00 -0.38 -8.97
CA GLY A 71 1.83 1.01 -8.55
C GLY A 71 2.51 2.01 -9.48
N TYR A 72 3.72 1.71 -9.94
CA TYR A 72 4.42 2.54 -10.92
C TYR A 72 3.67 2.61 -12.24
N GLY A 73 3.22 1.47 -12.79
CA GLY A 73 2.46 1.41 -14.05
C GLY A 73 1.12 2.18 -13.96
N LEU A 74 0.40 2.04 -12.85
CA LEU A 74 -0.82 2.81 -12.61
C LEU A 74 -0.56 4.31 -12.56
N MET A 75 0.46 4.75 -11.82
CA MET A 75 0.83 6.17 -11.70
C MET A 75 1.25 6.77 -13.04
N GLN A 76 2.04 6.05 -13.83
CA GLN A 76 2.41 6.46 -15.20
C GLN A 76 1.17 6.72 -16.06
N HIS A 77 0.21 5.78 -16.06
CA HIS A 77 -1.02 5.91 -16.82
C HIS A 77 -1.87 7.09 -16.36
N LEU A 78 -2.12 7.20 -15.03
CA LEU A 78 -2.93 8.27 -14.46
C LEU A 78 -2.32 9.65 -14.68
N THR A 79 -1.01 9.79 -14.52
CA THR A 79 -0.30 11.05 -14.81
C THR A 79 -0.44 11.44 -16.30
N ALA A 80 -0.31 10.48 -17.22
CA ALA A 80 -0.54 10.74 -18.64
C ALA A 80 -2.00 11.09 -18.93
N CYS A 81 -2.96 10.63 -18.16
CA CYS A 81 -4.35 11.05 -18.26
C CYS A 81 -4.54 12.49 -17.79
N LEU A 82 -3.97 12.88 -16.65
CA LEU A 82 -4.05 14.23 -16.13
C LEU A 82 -3.60 15.29 -17.14
N THR A 83 -2.48 15.06 -17.81
CA THR A 83 -1.94 16.01 -18.81
C THR A 83 -2.86 16.24 -20.02
N ARG A 84 -3.83 15.35 -20.28
CA ARG A 84 -4.81 15.48 -21.37
C ARG A 84 -6.06 16.26 -20.99
N HIS A 85 -6.26 16.55 -19.71
CA HIS A 85 -7.47 17.22 -19.19
C HIS A 85 -7.17 18.66 -18.80
N SER A 86 -7.42 19.61 -19.71
CA SER A 86 -7.14 21.05 -19.51
C SER A 86 -7.94 21.72 -18.37
N HIS A 87 -9.00 21.06 -17.90
CA HIS A 87 -9.83 21.54 -16.79
C HIS A 87 -9.32 21.08 -15.40
N ILE A 88 -8.23 20.31 -15.34
CA ILE A 88 -7.57 19.92 -14.09
C ILE A 88 -6.36 20.82 -13.87
N THR A 89 -6.32 21.48 -12.72
CA THR A 89 -5.16 22.25 -12.27
C THR A 89 -4.41 21.45 -11.23
N THR A 90 -3.10 21.25 -11.44
CA THR A 90 -2.21 20.56 -10.50
C THR A 90 -1.30 21.56 -9.80
N TYR A 91 -1.25 21.50 -8.49
CA TYR A 91 -0.31 22.26 -7.66
C TYR A 91 0.74 21.30 -7.13
N GLU A 92 1.95 21.36 -7.73
CA GLU A 92 3.09 20.56 -7.29
C GLU A 92 3.87 21.27 -6.19
N GLN A 93 4.51 20.51 -5.30
CA GLN A 93 5.28 21.05 -4.16
C GLN A 93 4.42 22.00 -3.30
N ALA A 94 3.13 21.71 -3.18
CA ALA A 94 2.18 22.45 -2.38
C ALA A 94 1.75 21.62 -1.17
N GLU A 95 1.63 22.26 -0.01
CA GLU A 95 1.23 21.61 1.24
C GLU A 95 -0.10 22.20 1.72
N VAL A 96 -1.15 21.36 1.76
CA VAL A 96 -2.43 21.73 2.37
C VAL A 96 -2.25 21.71 3.89
N ILE A 97 -2.59 22.82 4.53
CA ILE A 97 -2.39 23.02 5.97
C ILE A 97 -3.70 23.12 6.75
N ASP A 98 -4.82 23.49 6.10
CA ASP A 98 -6.10 23.63 6.78
C ASP A 98 -7.29 23.64 5.80
N LEU A 99 -8.51 23.53 6.33
CA LEU A 99 -9.77 23.64 5.60
C LEU A 99 -10.33 25.06 5.69
N VAL A 100 -11.01 25.48 4.63
CA VAL A 100 -11.77 26.75 4.60
C VAL A 100 -13.24 26.47 4.85
N HIS A 101 -13.85 27.21 5.78
CA HIS A 101 -15.29 27.18 6.05
C HIS A 101 -15.99 28.40 5.44
N ASP A 102 -17.20 28.20 4.97
CA ASP A 102 -18.12 29.28 4.64
C ASP A 102 -18.78 29.84 5.92
N ARG A 103 -19.67 30.81 5.74
CA ARG A 103 -20.39 31.43 6.86
C ARG A 103 -21.34 30.49 7.58
N ASP A 104 -21.76 29.42 6.95
CA ASP A 104 -22.65 28.40 7.49
C ASP A 104 -21.88 27.24 8.14
N GLY A 105 -20.53 27.29 8.16
CA GLY A 105 -19.64 26.27 8.69
C GLY A 105 -19.42 25.06 7.77
N LYS A 106 -19.81 25.15 6.49
CA LYS A 106 -19.56 24.12 5.51
C LYS A 106 -18.17 24.27 4.91
N ILE A 107 -17.54 23.15 4.57
CA ILE A 107 -16.24 23.20 3.89
C ILE A 107 -16.43 23.75 2.48
N CYS A 108 -15.62 24.74 2.14
CA CYS A 108 -15.63 25.40 0.84
C CYS A 108 -14.23 25.62 0.24
N GLY A 109 -13.21 24.90 0.73
CA GLY A 109 -11.86 24.99 0.19
C GLY A 109 -10.79 24.54 1.16
N VAL A 110 -9.55 24.86 0.80
CA VAL A 110 -8.36 24.57 1.59
C VAL A 110 -7.42 25.78 1.63
N TYR A 111 -6.65 25.88 2.73
CA TYR A 111 -5.44 26.70 2.78
C TYR A 111 -4.23 25.82 2.46
N MET A 112 -3.33 26.35 1.65
CA MET A 112 -2.09 25.64 1.32
C MET A 112 -0.90 26.62 1.22
N PHE A 113 0.30 26.12 1.46
CA PHE A 113 1.51 26.77 1.02
C PHE A 113 1.87 26.26 -0.38
N ASP A 114 2.17 27.17 -1.29
CA ASP A 114 2.63 26.82 -2.63
C ASP A 114 4.16 26.56 -2.66
N GLN A 115 4.70 26.28 -3.85
CA GLN A 115 6.13 26.01 -4.06
C GLN A 115 7.06 27.17 -3.65
N ASN A 116 6.54 28.40 -3.52
CA ASN A 116 7.28 29.58 -3.09
C ASN A 116 7.11 29.84 -1.58
N ASN A 117 6.45 28.93 -0.87
CA ASN A 117 6.07 29.07 0.54
C ASN A 117 5.14 30.26 0.79
N GLU A 118 4.29 30.61 -0.20
CA GLU A 118 3.27 31.62 -0.08
C GLU A 118 1.93 30.98 0.30
N LEU A 119 1.22 31.59 1.27
CA LEU A 119 -0.09 31.11 1.70
C LEU A 119 -1.14 31.41 0.62
N GLN A 120 -1.79 30.36 0.14
CA GLN A 120 -2.86 30.39 -0.85
C GLN A 120 -4.15 29.88 -0.26
N GLN A 121 -5.28 30.41 -0.73
CA GLN A 121 -6.62 29.91 -0.47
C GLN A 121 -7.22 29.38 -1.76
N ILE A 122 -7.52 28.08 -1.80
CA ILE A 122 -8.19 27.45 -2.95
C ILE A 122 -9.62 27.16 -2.58
N LEU A 123 -10.56 27.77 -3.28
CA LEU A 123 -11.99 27.59 -3.06
C LEU A 123 -12.56 26.51 -3.99
N GLY A 124 -13.51 25.73 -3.50
CA GLY A 124 -14.21 24.69 -4.22
C GLY A 124 -15.51 24.30 -3.54
N HIS A 125 -16.40 23.64 -4.28
CA HIS A 125 -17.68 23.17 -3.75
C HIS A 125 -17.51 21.93 -2.85
N GLU A 126 -16.52 21.11 -3.14
CA GLU A 126 -16.24 19.85 -2.43
C GLU A 126 -14.73 19.72 -2.23
N VAL A 127 -14.33 19.15 -1.10
CA VAL A 127 -12.94 18.84 -0.79
C VAL A 127 -12.81 17.33 -0.57
N VAL A 128 -11.88 16.68 -1.29
CA VAL A 128 -11.60 15.25 -1.17
C VAL A 128 -10.20 15.05 -0.61
N CYS A 129 -10.11 14.53 0.61
CA CYS A 129 -8.85 14.13 1.23
C CYS A 129 -8.42 12.76 0.70
N ALA A 130 -7.25 12.69 0.08
CA ALA A 130 -6.64 11.46 -0.43
C ALA A 130 -5.14 11.41 -0.10
N THR A 131 -4.77 11.83 1.11
CA THR A 131 -3.40 12.11 1.55
C THR A 131 -2.59 10.84 1.93
N GLY A 132 -3.19 9.66 1.77
CA GLY A 132 -2.56 8.41 2.19
C GLY A 132 -2.56 8.21 3.70
N GLY A 133 -1.81 7.22 4.16
CA GLY A 133 -1.77 6.82 5.56
C GLY A 133 -0.80 7.63 6.43
N TYR A 134 -0.42 7.04 7.58
CA TYR A 134 0.46 7.67 8.57
C TYR A 134 1.62 6.76 9.02
N SER A 135 2.01 5.78 8.20
CA SER A 135 3.09 4.84 8.55
C SER A 135 4.47 5.52 8.69
N ASN A 136 4.65 6.75 8.16
CA ASN A 136 5.90 7.51 8.29
C ASN A 136 6.23 7.99 9.73
N ILE A 137 5.32 7.80 10.69
CA ILE A 137 5.65 7.98 12.11
C ILE A 137 6.63 6.89 12.60
N PHE A 138 6.75 5.78 11.88
CA PHE A 138 7.68 4.70 12.19
C PHE A 138 8.99 4.85 11.43
N ARG A 139 10.10 4.53 12.10
CA ARG A 139 11.44 4.58 11.50
C ARG A 139 11.58 3.74 10.24
N HIS A 140 11.02 2.52 10.27
CA HIS A 140 10.98 1.62 9.13
C HIS A 140 9.56 1.57 8.60
N ASN A 141 9.38 2.12 7.42
CA ASN A 141 8.10 2.13 6.73
C ASN A 141 8.32 2.00 5.22
N SER A 142 7.26 1.68 4.49
CA SER A 142 7.28 1.50 3.03
C SER A 142 6.62 2.65 2.28
N HIS A 143 6.24 3.72 2.96
CA HIS A 143 5.57 4.87 2.36
C HIS A 143 6.56 5.88 1.76
N ALA A 144 6.07 6.71 0.84
CA ALA A 144 6.81 7.87 0.37
C ALA A 144 7.02 8.89 1.49
N ALA A 145 8.14 9.58 1.51
CA ALA A 145 8.47 10.57 2.54
C ALA A 145 7.44 11.69 2.68
N SER A 146 6.67 11.98 1.62
CA SER A 146 5.60 12.98 1.61
C SER A 146 4.31 12.54 2.34
N THR A 147 4.17 11.26 2.72
CA THR A 147 2.95 10.76 3.40
C THR A 147 3.07 10.96 4.90
N VAL A 148 2.75 12.17 5.38
CA VAL A 148 3.04 12.64 6.75
C VAL A 148 1.82 12.82 7.65
N SER A 149 0.69 12.18 7.37
CA SER A 149 -0.54 12.24 8.19
C SER A 149 -1.27 13.59 8.20
N SER A 150 -0.89 14.56 7.38
CA SER A 150 -1.49 15.91 7.40
C SER A 150 -3.01 15.90 7.29
N GLY A 151 -3.57 15.09 6.39
CA GLY A 151 -5.02 14.96 6.24
C GLY A 151 -5.73 14.46 7.50
N HIS A 152 -5.13 13.54 8.27
CA HIS A 152 -5.70 13.06 9.52
C HIS A 152 -5.71 14.14 10.60
N ILE A 153 -4.62 14.91 10.70
CA ILE A 153 -4.48 16.01 11.66
C ILE A 153 -5.49 17.10 11.34
N ILE A 154 -5.59 17.51 10.09
CA ILE A 154 -6.55 18.52 9.62
C ILE A 154 -7.98 18.05 9.93
N ALA A 155 -8.35 16.84 9.52
CA ALA A 155 -9.67 16.28 9.78
C ALA A 155 -10.01 16.26 11.28
N PHE A 156 -9.07 15.83 12.12
CA PHE A 156 -9.24 15.78 13.58
C PHE A 156 -9.47 17.17 14.18
N HIS A 157 -8.71 18.18 13.77
CA HIS A 157 -8.87 19.55 14.23
C HIS A 157 -10.25 20.12 13.90
N HIS A 158 -10.85 19.69 12.79
CA HIS A 158 -12.22 20.09 12.40
C HIS A 158 -13.31 19.16 12.94
N GLY A 159 -13.00 18.30 13.92
CA GLY A 159 -13.98 17.45 14.60
C GLY A 159 -14.45 16.26 13.78
N VAL A 160 -13.68 15.83 12.78
CA VAL A 160 -13.94 14.56 12.08
C VAL A 160 -13.40 13.40 12.91
N PRO A 161 -14.23 12.40 13.25
CA PRO A 161 -13.76 11.25 14.02
C PRO A 161 -12.71 10.44 13.27
N LEU A 162 -11.66 10.05 13.99
CA LEU A 162 -10.70 9.03 13.54
C LEU A 162 -11.08 7.69 14.15
N ARG A 163 -10.88 6.58 13.43
CA ARG A 163 -11.19 5.23 13.87
C ARG A 163 -9.99 4.30 13.69
N HIS A 164 -9.84 3.37 14.63
CA HIS A 164 -8.86 2.27 14.55
C HIS A 164 -7.42 2.72 14.26
N MET A 165 -7.02 3.88 14.82
CA MET A 165 -5.69 4.45 14.60
C MET A 165 -4.55 3.54 15.10
N GLU A 166 -4.84 2.60 15.97
CA GLU A 166 -3.93 1.54 16.44
C GLU A 166 -3.71 0.42 15.42
N MET A 167 -4.58 0.31 14.42
CA MET A 167 -4.54 -0.76 13.42
C MET A 167 -3.54 -0.44 12.31
N ILE A 168 -2.29 -0.79 12.54
CA ILE A 168 -1.21 -0.63 11.57
C ILE A 168 -0.69 -2.01 11.15
N GLN A 169 -0.70 -2.28 9.84
CA GLN A 169 -0.14 -3.51 9.29
C GLN A 169 1.36 -3.37 9.15
N PHE A 170 2.09 -4.30 9.76
CA PHE A 170 3.52 -4.45 9.53
C PHE A 170 3.78 -5.44 8.40
N HIS A 171 4.63 -5.03 7.44
CA HIS A 171 5.08 -5.92 6.38
C HIS A 171 6.39 -6.60 6.80
N PRO A 172 6.50 -7.93 6.59
CA PRO A 172 7.66 -8.68 7.08
C PRO A 172 8.94 -8.43 6.28
N THR A 173 8.84 -7.98 5.03
CA THR A 173 9.95 -8.04 4.08
C THR A 173 10.26 -6.72 3.42
N LEU A 174 10.69 -5.73 4.21
CA LEU A 174 11.39 -4.55 3.71
C LEU A 174 12.82 -4.96 3.34
N LEU A 175 13.26 -4.70 2.12
CA LEU A 175 14.65 -4.91 1.69
C LEU A 175 15.56 -3.97 2.49
N GLY A 176 16.43 -4.54 3.29
CA GLY A 176 17.34 -3.74 4.10
C GLY A 176 17.76 -4.39 5.41
N THR A 177 18.39 -3.58 6.22
CA THR A 177 18.89 -3.93 7.56
C THR A 177 18.15 -3.10 8.61
N PRO A 178 18.34 -3.36 9.91
CA PRO A 178 17.78 -2.52 10.97
C PRO A 178 18.17 -1.04 10.92
N THR A 179 19.14 -0.67 10.09
CA THR A 179 19.62 0.72 9.96
C THR A 179 19.29 1.35 8.60
N ASN A 180 19.09 0.54 7.56
CA ASN A 180 18.92 1.01 6.18
C ASN A 180 17.71 0.37 5.51
N ASN A 181 16.95 1.18 4.80
CA ASN A 181 15.77 0.80 4.04
C ASN A 181 16.03 1.03 2.54
N TYR A 182 15.80 0.02 1.73
CA TYR A 182 16.05 0.05 0.27
C TYR A 182 14.79 -0.23 -0.57
N GLY A 183 13.65 -0.47 0.05
CA GLY A 183 12.38 -0.68 -0.61
C GLY A 183 11.68 -1.98 -0.19
N LEU A 184 10.47 -2.18 -0.68
CA LEU A 184 9.65 -3.32 -0.32
C LEU A 184 9.99 -4.54 -1.19
N ILE A 185 10.12 -5.72 -0.57
CA ILE A 185 10.08 -7.00 -1.26
C ILE A 185 8.64 -7.50 -1.26
N SER A 186 8.03 -7.58 -2.45
CA SER A 186 6.67 -8.09 -2.62
C SER A 186 6.49 -9.46 -1.97
N GLU A 187 5.33 -9.67 -1.39
CA GLU A 187 4.92 -10.97 -0.83
C GLU A 187 4.93 -12.09 -1.88
N ALA A 188 4.72 -11.74 -3.15
CA ALA A 188 4.79 -12.66 -4.27
C ALA A 188 6.15 -13.40 -4.35
N VAL A 189 7.25 -12.81 -3.88
CA VAL A 189 8.55 -13.50 -3.81
C VAL A 189 8.47 -14.73 -2.90
N ARG A 190 7.77 -14.66 -1.77
CA ARG A 190 7.51 -15.81 -0.90
C ARG A 190 6.56 -16.81 -1.56
N GLY A 191 5.54 -16.31 -2.24
CA GLY A 191 4.62 -17.12 -3.05
C GLY A 191 5.32 -17.93 -4.14
N GLU A 192 6.40 -17.41 -4.71
CA GLU A 192 7.21 -18.06 -5.74
C GLU A 192 8.35 -18.92 -5.18
N GLY A 193 8.34 -19.22 -3.88
CA GLY A 193 9.29 -20.12 -3.24
C GLY A 193 10.43 -19.44 -2.48
N GLY A 194 10.34 -18.15 -2.23
CA GLY A 194 11.26 -17.44 -1.33
C GLY A 194 11.13 -17.92 0.12
N ILE A 195 12.22 -18.28 0.76
CA ILE A 195 12.24 -18.88 2.10
C ILE A 195 12.90 -17.94 3.10
N LEU A 196 12.18 -17.62 4.19
CA LEU A 196 12.74 -16.82 5.29
C LEU A 196 13.74 -17.65 6.10
N LYS A 197 14.90 -17.03 6.35
CA LYS A 197 15.99 -17.60 7.13
C LYS A 197 16.58 -16.57 8.07
N ASN A 198 17.06 -17.03 9.22
CA ASN A 198 17.84 -16.18 10.13
C ASN A 198 19.32 -16.10 9.70
N ALA A 199 20.14 -15.37 10.45
CA ALA A 199 21.57 -15.19 10.15
C ALA A 199 22.38 -16.49 10.17
N GLN A 200 21.89 -17.55 10.86
CA GLN A 200 22.49 -18.88 10.88
C GLN A 200 22.02 -19.76 9.72
N GLY A 201 21.16 -19.25 8.85
CA GLY A 201 20.61 -20.00 7.71
C GLY A 201 19.46 -20.96 8.08
N VAL A 202 18.94 -20.87 9.30
CA VAL A 202 17.83 -21.71 9.77
C VAL A 202 16.50 -21.18 9.24
N ARG A 203 15.61 -22.08 8.81
CA ARG A 203 14.23 -21.81 8.42
C ARG A 203 13.36 -21.70 9.66
N PHE A 204 13.35 -20.57 10.31
CA PHE A 204 12.67 -20.37 11.61
C PHE A 204 11.14 -20.35 11.51
N MET A 205 10.57 -20.00 10.36
CA MET A 205 9.10 -19.85 10.21
C MET A 205 8.33 -21.15 10.41
N ASP A 206 8.97 -22.30 10.22
CA ASP A 206 8.37 -23.62 10.41
C ASP A 206 7.97 -23.88 11.89
N ASP A 207 8.60 -23.17 12.83
CA ASP A 207 8.28 -23.22 14.27
C ASP A 207 7.09 -22.32 14.65
N TYR A 208 6.75 -21.34 13.81
CA TYR A 208 5.70 -20.34 14.08
C TYR A 208 4.37 -20.67 13.41
N HIS A 209 4.39 -21.29 12.22
CA HIS A 209 3.16 -21.55 11.47
C HIS A 209 3.31 -22.69 10.46
N PRO A 210 2.25 -23.52 10.29
CA PRO A 210 2.30 -24.66 9.34
C PRO A 210 2.58 -24.28 7.87
N LEU A 211 2.23 -23.05 7.46
CA LEU A 211 2.53 -22.53 6.12
C LEU A 211 3.98 -22.00 5.99
N GLY A 212 4.79 -22.08 7.04
CA GLY A 212 6.15 -21.59 7.02
C GLY A 212 6.24 -20.14 6.55
N SER A 213 7.08 -19.88 5.55
CA SER A 213 7.27 -18.52 4.99
C SER A 213 6.04 -17.91 4.31
N LEU A 214 4.97 -18.67 4.08
CA LEU A 214 3.69 -18.21 3.53
C LEU A 214 2.67 -17.85 4.61
N ALA A 215 3.05 -17.85 5.89
CA ALA A 215 2.20 -17.44 7.00
C ALA A 215 1.71 -15.99 6.81
N PRO A 216 0.56 -15.62 7.43
CA PRO A 216 0.04 -14.25 7.42
C PRO A 216 1.09 -13.22 7.88
N ARG A 217 0.93 -11.98 7.41
CA ARG A 217 1.91 -10.89 7.63
C ARG A 217 2.18 -10.61 9.10
N ASP A 218 1.15 -10.63 9.92
CA ASP A 218 1.26 -10.37 11.36
C ASP A 218 2.10 -11.43 12.09
N ILE A 219 1.92 -12.71 11.76
CA ILE A 219 2.71 -13.83 12.29
C ILE A 219 4.15 -13.72 11.80
N THR A 220 4.33 -13.53 10.49
CA THR A 220 5.65 -13.46 9.87
C THR A 220 6.45 -12.26 10.37
N SER A 221 5.80 -11.09 10.53
CA SER A 221 6.46 -9.88 11.04
C SER A 221 6.93 -10.05 12.49
N ARG A 222 6.09 -10.64 13.35
CA ARG A 222 6.48 -10.96 14.73
C ARG A 222 7.62 -11.97 14.79
N ALA A 223 7.55 -13.03 14.00
CA ALA A 223 8.60 -14.05 13.95
C ALA A 223 9.96 -13.47 13.51
N ILE A 224 9.99 -12.58 12.51
CA ILE A 224 11.22 -11.88 12.10
C ILE A 224 11.72 -10.96 13.22
N PHE A 225 10.84 -10.20 13.86
CA PHE A 225 11.22 -9.31 14.94
C PHE A 225 11.82 -10.09 16.14
N GLU A 226 11.26 -11.24 16.48
CA GLU A 226 11.71 -12.10 17.57
C GLU A 226 13.05 -12.79 17.31
N GLN A 227 13.54 -12.82 16.05
CA GLN A 227 14.89 -13.33 15.79
C GLN A 227 15.98 -12.43 16.39
N HIS A 228 15.69 -11.15 16.70
CA HIS A 228 16.65 -10.17 17.24
C HIS A 228 17.97 -10.04 16.46
N GLN A 229 17.97 -10.44 15.20
CA GLN A 229 19.12 -10.46 14.31
C GLN A 229 18.67 -10.26 12.86
N GLN A 230 19.65 -10.08 11.95
CA GLN A 230 19.36 -9.94 10.54
C GLN A 230 18.70 -11.21 10.00
N CYS A 231 17.56 -11.04 9.33
CA CYS A 231 16.88 -12.10 8.58
C CYS A 231 17.07 -11.91 7.08
N TYR A 232 16.85 -12.97 6.33
CA TYR A 232 17.03 -13.02 4.87
C TYR A 232 15.88 -13.77 4.21
N ILE A 233 15.56 -13.41 2.95
CA ILE A 233 14.85 -14.29 2.03
C ILE A 233 15.87 -15.02 1.16
N ASP A 234 15.87 -16.34 1.18
CA ASP A 234 16.58 -17.20 0.26
C ASP A 234 15.77 -17.30 -1.05
N ILE A 235 16.31 -16.73 -2.13
CA ILE A 235 15.64 -16.66 -3.44
C ILE A 235 16.18 -17.68 -4.44
N ARG A 236 17.07 -18.59 -4.04
CA ARG A 236 17.73 -19.53 -4.95
C ARG A 236 16.77 -20.49 -5.65
N GLN A 237 15.58 -20.71 -5.09
CA GLN A 237 14.53 -21.52 -5.69
C GLN A 237 13.49 -20.71 -6.47
N VAL A 238 13.53 -19.38 -6.43
CA VAL A 238 12.63 -18.50 -7.17
C VAL A 238 13.06 -18.46 -8.64
N ARG A 239 12.33 -19.17 -9.48
CA ARG A 239 12.66 -19.24 -10.91
C ARG A 239 12.38 -17.91 -11.60
N GLY A 240 13.32 -17.48 -12.46
CA GLY A 240 13.15 -16.25 -13.24
C GLY A 240 13.07 -14.98 -12.39
N PHE A 241 13.70 -14.93 -11.21
CA PHE A 241 13.60 -13.82 -10.27
C PHE A 241 13.78 -12.45 -10.91
N LYS A 242 14.80 -12.29 -11.78
CA LYS A 242 15.08 -11.02 -12.46
C LYS A 242 13.94 -10.56 -13.38
N GLN A 243 13.31 -11.49 -14.07
CA GLN A 243 12.21 -11.20 -15.02
C GLN A 243 10.89 -10.94 -14.29
N ARG A 244 10.62 -11.71 -13.24
CA ARG A 244 9.38 -11.61 -12.46
C ARG A 244 9.36 -10.44 -11.49
N PHE A 245 10.51 -10.07 -10.95
CA PHE A 245 10.68 -9.02 -9.94
C PHE A 245 11.75 -8.01 -10.35
N PRO A 246 11.59 -7.32 -11.49
CA PRO A 246 12.62 -6.43 -12.03
C PRO A 246 12.92 -5.24 -11.13
N GLY A 247 11.96 -4.74 -10.37
CA GLY A 247 12.12 -3.66 -9.42
C GLY A 247 12.98 -4.10 -8.22
N ILE A 248 12.62 -5.22 -7.60
CA ILE A 248 13.37 -5.79 -6.47
C ILE A 248 14.78 -6.16 -6.93
N TYR A 249 14.93 -6.76 -8.11
CA TYR A 249 16.23 -7.08 -8.67
C TYR A 249 17.14 -5.87 -8.79
N GLN A 250 16.63 -4.75 -9.33
CA GLN A 250 17.42 -3.51 -9.48
C GLN A 250 17.87 -2.96 -8.12
N GLN A 251 16.98 -2.95 -7.13
CA GLN A 251 17.29 -2.52 -5.77
C GLN A 251 18.32 -3.44 -5.11
N ALA A 252 18.16 -4.76 -5.23
CA ALA A 252 19.09 -5.73 -4.69
C ALA A 252 20.50 -5.59 -5.30
N GLN A 253 20.59 -5.39 -6.61
CA GLN A 253 21.85 -5.13 -7.29
C GLN A 253 22.53 -3.86 -6.81
N ARG A 254 21.73 -2.81 -6.58
CA ARG A 254 22.26 -1.50 -6.16
C ARG A 254 22.72 -1.46 -4.71
N TYR A 255 22.01 -2.12 -3.80
CA TYR A 255 22.19 -1.92 -2.36
C TYR A 255 22.63 -3.17 -1.60
N CYS A 256 22.44 -4.37 -2.15
CA CYS A 256 22.68 -5.65 -1.51
C CYS A 256 23.35 -6.66 -2.46
N SER A 257 24.24 -6.19 -3.34
CA SER A 257 24.84 -7.01 -4.40
C SER A 257 25.55 -8.26 -3.87
N ASP A 258 26.24 -8.19 -2.73
CA ASP A 258 26.97 -9.29 -2.12
C ASP A 258 26.02 -10.38 -1.60
N ASP A 259 24.95 -10.01 -0.94
CA ASP A 259 23.94 -10.96 -0.46
C ASP A 259 23.15 -11.55 -1.63
N TYR A 260 22.76 -10.70 -2.59
CA TYR A 260 22.08 -11.14 -3.79
C TYR A 260 22.90 -12.15 -4.60
N SER A 261 24.22 -11.94 -4.75
CA SER A 261 25.10 -12.87 -5.46
C SER A 261 25.13 -14.26 -4.84
N LYS A 262 24.86 -14.36 -3.54
CA LYS A 262 24.72 -15.63 -2.78
C LYS A 262 23.31 -16.18 -2.81
N GLY A 263 22.35 -15.46 -3.41
CA GLY A 263 20.94 -15.83 -3.48
C GLY A 263 20.13 -15.45 -2.25
N TYR A 264 20.55 -14.41 -1.52
CA TYR A 264 19.86 -13.91 -0.33
C TYR A 264 19.49 -12.43 -0.48
N LEU A 265 18.36 -12.05 0.12
CA LEU A 265 17.94 -10.66 0.26
C LEU A 265 17.79 -10.35 1.75
N PRO A 266 18.52 -9.39 2.30
CA PRO A 266 18.35 -8.98 3.69
C PRO A 266 16.98 -8.33 3.89
N VAL A 267 16.30 -8.72 4.98
CA VAL A 267 14.94 -8.22 5.28
C VAL A 267 14.82 -7.71 6.71
N THR A 268 13.98 -6.71 6.87
CA THR A 268 13.51 -6.22 8.17
C THR A 268 12.01 -5.94 8.13
N VAL A 269 11.39 -5.81 9.29
CA VAL A 269 9.97 -5.49 9.42
C VAL A 269 9.76 -3.99 9.25
N CYS A 270 8.66 -3.59 8.59
CA CYS A 270 8.30 -2.18 8.46
C CYS A 270 6.80 -1.94 8.62
N ALA A 271 6.41 -0.75 9.07
CA ALA A 271 5.04 -0.27 8.96
C ALA A 271 4.72 -0.09 7.47
N HIS A 272 3.60 -0.67 7.01
CA HIS A 272 3.30 -0.79 5.59
C HIS A 272 1.96 -0.18 5.20
N TYR A 273 0.91 -0.41 5.98
CA TYR A 273 -0.43 0.06 5.68
C TYR A 273 -1.15 0.46 6.96
N THR A 274 -1.88 1.58 6.90
CA THR A 274 -2.69 2.06 8.01
C THR A 274 -4.15 1.72 7.74
N MET A 275 -4.69 0.76 8.50
CA MET A 275 -6.08 0.33 8.35
C MET A 275 -7.04 1.27 9.06
N GLY A 276 -6.56 1.98 10.08
CA GLY A 276 -7.24 3.10 10.70
C GLY A 276 -7.22 4.36 9.83
N GLY A 277 -8.00 5.35 10.20
CA GLY A 277 -8.04 6.62 9.48
C GLY A 277 -9.28 7.46 9.77
N ILE A 278 -9.53 8.41 8.89
CA ILE A 278 -10.68 9.32 8.93
C ILE A 278 -11.95 8.50 8.70
N LYS A 279 -12.91 8.58 9.65
CA LYS A 279 -14.17 7.85 9.55
C LYS A 279 -15.01 8.33 8.39
N THR A 280 -15.39 7.41 7.49
CA THR A 280 -16.28 7.69 6.35
C THR A 280 -17.38 6.63 6.21
N ASP A 281 -18.38 6.96 5.39
CA ASP A 281 -19.28 5.95 4.83
C ASP A 281 -18.69 5.36 3.52
N LEU A 282 -19.42 4.43 2.89
CA LEU A 282 -19.01 3.79 1.62
C LEU A 282 -18.92 4.77 0.43
N ALA A 283 -19.49 5.95 0.54
CA ALA A 283 -19.38 7.01 -0.46
C ALA A 283 -18.23 8.00 -0.15
N GLY A 284 -17.42 7.71 0.85
CA GLY A 284 -16.31 8.57 1.27
C GLY A 284 -16.72 9.80 2.05
N ARG A 285 -18.00 9.93 2.49
CA ARG A 285 -18.49 11.10 3.21
C ARG A 285 -18.04 11.07 4.66
N THR A 286 -17.60 12.20 5.15
CA THR A 286 -17.35 12.43 6.59
C THR A 286 -18.58 13.01 7.27
N ASN A 287 -18.48 13.35 8.56
CA ASN A 287 -19.51 14.11 9.26
C ASN A 287 -19.54 15.62 8.92
N LEU A 288 -18.51 16.13 8.22
CA LEU A 288 -18.49 17.52 7.76
C LEU A 288 -19.10 17.60 6.36
N PRO A 289 -20.09 18.50 6.14
CA PRO A 289 -20.63 18.75 4.81
C PRO A 289 -19.53 19.20 3.83
N HIS A 290 -19.55 18.63 2.62
CA HIS A 290 -18.61 18.93 1.53
C HIS A 290 -17.15 18.49 1.77
N PHE A 291 -16.90 17.70 2.83
CA PHE A 291 -15.59 17.08 3.09
C PHE A 291 -15.67 15.58 2.99
N TYR A 292 -14.91 15.02 2.07
CA TYR A 292 -14.81 13.58 1.78
C TYR A 292 -13.41 13.08 2.08
N CYS A 293 -13.30 11.79 2.36
CA CYS A 293 -12.00 11.14 2.47
C CYS A 293 -12.02 9.78 1.77
N ILE A 294 -10.95 9.46 1.03
CA ILE A 294 -10.83 8.23 0.24
C ILE A 294 -9.43 7.62 0.38
N GLY A 295 -9.27 6.39 -0.11
CA GLY A 295 -8.01 5.67 -0.09
C GLY A 295 -7.55 5.32 1.31
N GLU A 296 -6.24 5.23 1.52
CA GLU A 296 -5.66 4.84 2.81
C GLU A 296 -5.83 5.91 3.92
N ALA A 297 -6.16 7.15 3.56
CA ALA A 297 -6.51 8.15 4.56
C ALA A 297 -7.85 7.87 5.27
N SER A 298 -8.74 7.09 4.64
CA SER A 298 -10.08 6.83 5.13
C SER A 298 -10.19 5.49 5.87
N ASN A 299 -11.12 5.44 6.83
CA ASN A 299 -11.61 4.20 7.43
C ASN A 299 -13.10 4.08 7.18
N THR A 300 -13.51 3.11 6.34
CA THR A 300 -14.89 2.86 5.92
C THR A 300 -15.59 1.79 6.76
N ASN A 301 -14.91 1.19 7.71
CA ASN A 301 -15.41 0.05 8.48
C ASN A 301 -15.64 0.39 9.95
#